data_fee06e105e5ce169f556e98ada9c6618
#
_entry.id   fee06e105e5ce169f556e98ada9c6618
#
_cell.length_a   1.000
_cell.length_b   1.000
_cell.length_c   1.000
_cell.angle_alpha   90.00
_cell.angle_beta   90.00
_cell.angle_gamma   90.00
#
_symmetry.space_group_name_H-M   'P 1'
#
loop_
_entity.id
_entity.type
_entity.pdbx_description
1 polymer ?
#
loop_
_entity_poly.entity_id
_entity_poly.type
_entity_poly.pdbx_seq_one_letter_code
_entity_poly.pdbx_strand_id
1 'polypeptide(L)' 'PGNPSSAKIVDIQIAGTAATATVQEEGFWGTLSFTDYFQLAKLDGRWQITCKTFAQTGGTHA' A
#
# COMPACT_ATOMS: atom_id res chain seq x y z
N PRO A 1 2.02 -0.48 -20.09
CA PRO A 1 2.72 -1.60 -19.53
C PRO A 1 2.08 -2.90 -19.96
N GLY A 2 2.88 -3.82 -20.34
CA GLY A 2 2.38 -5.08 -20.81
C GLY A 2 1.89 -5.98 -19.68
N ASN A 3 2.52 -5.90 -18.55
CA ASN A 3 2.22 -6.82 -17.47
C ASN A 3 1.37 -6.16 -16.41
N PRO A 4 0.23 -6.75 -16.07
CA PRO A 4 -0.55 -6.24 -14.98
C PRO A 4 0.19 -6.47 -13.67
N SER A 5 0.21 -5.46 -12.84
CA SER A 5 0.60 -5.63 -11.47
C SER A 5 -0.65 -5.92 -10.65
N SER A 6 -0.50 -6.61 -9.54
CA SER A 6 -1.61 -6.85 -8.64
C SER A 6 -1.36 -6.12 -7.33
N ALA A 7 -2.41 -5.61 -6.75
CA ALA A 7 -2.36 -4.96 -5.45
C ALA A 7 -3.38 -5.63 -4.54
N LYS A 8 -2.98 -5.86 -3.30
CA LYS A 8 -3.83 -6.54 -2.34
C LYS A 8 -3.75 -5.83 -1.00
N ILE A 9 -4.89 -5.47 -0.46
CA ILE A 9 -4.95 -4.93 0.90
C ILE A 9 -4.86 -6.10 1.86
N VAL A 10 -3.82 -6.12 2.68
CA VAL A 10 -3.58 -7.25 3.58
C VAL A 10 -3.94 -6.93 5.02
N ASP A 11 -4.05 -5.66 5.38
CA ASP A 11 -4.42 -5.27 6.72
C ASP A 11 -4.99 -3.86 6.74
N ILE A 12 -6.01 -3.66 7.55
CA ILE A 12 -6.59 -2.33 7.81
C ILE A 12 -6.92 -2.28 9.30
N GLN A 13 -6.47 -1.22 9.95
CA GLN A 13 -6.79 -0.97 11.36
C GLN A 13 -7.35 0.44 11.48
N ILE A 14 -8.48 0.55 12.17
CA ILE A 14 -9.16 1.83 12.33
C ILE A 14 -9.38 2.07 13.81
N ALA A 15 -9.03 3.27 14.25
CA ALA A 15 -9.30 3.72 15.61
C ALA A 15 -9.86 5.14 15.53
N GLY A 16 -11.19 5.27 15.67
CA GLY A 16 -11.85 6.58 15.57
C GLY A 16 -11.61 7.24 14.20
N THR A 17 -10.89 8.34 14.22
CA THR A 17 -10.60 9.10 13.00
C THR A 17 -9.20 8.83 12.44
N ALA A 18 -8.53 7.80 12.94
CA ALA A 18 -7.21 7.41 12.44
C ALA A 18 -7.26 5.99 11.92
N ALA A 19 -6.49 5.72 10.88
CA ALA A 19 -6.42 4.38 10.32
C ALA A 19 -5.05 4.11 9.72
N THR A 20 -4.72 2.82 9.64
CA THR A 20 -3.56 2.36 8.89
C THR A 20 -4.01 1.31 7.89
N ALA A 21 -3.34 1.26 6.77
CA ALA A 21 -3.58 0.23 5.76
C ALA A 21 -2.24 -0.28 5.25
N THR A 22 -2.18 -1.59 5.03
CA THR A 22 -1.01 -2.24 4.45
C THR A 22 -1.43 -2.86 3.14
N VAL A 23 -0.71 -2.54 2.08
CA VAL A 23 -0.99 -3.02 0.73
C VAL A 23 0.24 -3.72 0.20
N GLN A 24 0.06 -4.92 -0.31
CA GLN A 24 1.11 -5.63 -1.02
C GLN A 24 0.89 -5.50 -2.51
N GLU A 25 1.95 -5.17 -3.21
CA GLU A 25 1.93 -5.01 -4.65
C GLU A 25 2.97 -5.93 -5.27
N GLU A 26 2.58 -6.62 -6.33
CA GLU A 26 3.43 -7.62 -6.98
C GLU A 26 3.37 -7.44 -8.49
N GLY A 27 4.35 -7.98 -9.17
CA GLY A 27 4.38 -8.01 -10.62
C GLY A 27 4.97 -6.78 -11.29
N PHE A 28 5.54 -5.87 -10.50
CA PHE A 28 6.22 -4.72 -11.09
C PHE A 28 7.51 -5.19 -11.78
N TRP A 29 7.66 -4.77 -13.02
CA TRP A 29 8.77 -5.22 -13.87
C TRP A 29 8.96 -6.73 -13.86
N GLY A 30 7.84 -7.45 -13.67
CA GLY A 30 7.80 -8.89 -13.72
C GLY A 30 8.19 -9.61 -12.45
N THR A 31 9.02 -9.04 -11.60
CA THR A 31 9.55 -9.76 -10.45
C THR A 31 9.54 -9.00 -9.13
N LEU A 32 9.31 -7.69 -9.15
CA LEU A 32 9.40 -6.89 -7.94
C LEU A 32 8.11 -6.93 -7.14
N SER A 33 8.26 -7.05 -5.83
CA SER A 33 7.16 -6.95 -4.88
C SER A 33 7.43 -5.83 -3.91
N PHE A 34 6.38 -5.11 -3.56
CA PHE A 34 6.47 -3.98 -2.62
C PHE A 34 5.40 -4.13 -1.55
N THR A 35 5.70 -3.61 -0.39
CA THR A 35 4.71 -3.44 0.67
C THR A 35 4.60 -1.95 0.95
N ASP A 36 3.39 -1.43 0.85
CA ASP A 36 3.09 -0.03 1.12
C ASP A 36 2.35 0.07 2.45
N TYR A 37 2.77 1.01 3.27
CA TYR A 37 2.10 1.33 4.52
C TYR A 37 1.50 2.72 4.39
N PHE A 38 0.22 2.81 4.66
CA PHE A 38 -0.50 4.08 4.60
C PHE A 38 -1.00 4.45 5.98
N GLN A 39 -0.89 5.71 6.33
CA GLN A 39 -1.58 6.29 7.47
C GLN A 39 -2.65 7.21 6.93
N LEU A 40 -3.84 7.12 7.52
CA LEU A 40 -4.98 7.89 7.09
C LEU A 40 -5.60 8.59 8.29
N ALA A 41 -6.18 9.74 8.04
CA ALA A 41 -6.96 10.46 9.03
C ALA A 41 -8.29 10.88 8.41
N LYS A 42 -9.33 10.86 9.21
CA LYS A 42 -10.63 11.33 8.79
C LYS A 42 -10.76 12.80 9.13
N LEU A 43 -10.81 13.62 8.10
CA LEU A 43 -10.89 15.08 8.23
C LEU A 43 -12.15 15.54 7.51
N ASP A 44 -12.99 16.26 8.23
CA ASP A 44 -14.25 16.78 7.68
C ASP A 44 -15.10 15.69 7.03
N GLY A 45 -15.15 14.51 7.67
CA GLY A 45 -15.94 13.40 7.18
C GLY A 45 -15.31 12.60 6.05
N ARG A 46 -14.07 12.90 5.68
CA ARG A 46 -13.38 12.22 4.59
C ARG A 46 -12.09 11.60 5.06
N TRP A 47 -11.84 10.38 4.63
CA TRP A 47 -10.56 9.73 4.85
C TRP A 47 -9.51 10.28 3.88
N GLN A 48 -8.37 10.66 4.42
CA GLN A 48 -7.26 11.20 3.63
C GLN A 48 -5.98 10.48 4.00
N ILE A 49 -5.14 10.22 3.01
CA ILE A 49 -3.83 9.64 3.25
C ILE A 49 -2.93 10.74 3.79
N THR A 50 -2.40 10.54 4.98
CA THR A 50 -1.52 11.51 5.63
C THR A 50 -0.06 11.13 5.53
N CYS A 51 0.24 9.86 5.29
CA CYS A 51 1.61 9.40 5.16
C CYS A 51 1.63 8.12 4.33
N LYS A 52 2.66 7.95 3.53
CA LYS A 52 2.87 6.74 2.76
C LYS A 52 4.34 6.36 2.84
N THR A 53 4.60 5.10 3.18
CA THR A 53 5.94 4.54 3.20
C THR A 53 5.90 3.21 2.46
N PHE A 54 6.91 2.92 1.67
CA PHE A 54 6.95 1.66 0.95
C PHE A 54 8.33 1.05 1.04
N ALA A 55 8.38 -0.26 0.85
CA ALA A 55 9.64 -1.00 0.80
C ALA A 55 9.52 -2.12 -0.22
N GLN A 56 10.61 -2.42 -0.88
CA GLN A 56 10.69 -3.62 -1.71
C GLN A 56 10.78 -4.82 -0.78
N THR A 57 9.83 -5.74 -0.88
CA THR A 57 9.75 -6.88 0.02
C THR A 57 10.02 -8.20 -0.67
N GLY A 58 10.24 -8.19 -1.99
CA GLY A 58 10.57 -9.42 -2.70
C GLY A 58 10.99 -9.16 -4.12
N GLY A 59 11.53 -10.19 -4.74
CA GLY A 59 11.97 -10.13 -6.11
C GLY A 59 13.32 -9.49 -6.30
N THR A 60 13.77 -9.50 -7.52
CA THR A 60 15.03 -8.87 -7.93
C THR A 60 14.75 -7.92 -9.07
N HIS A 61 15.44 -6.80 -9.03
CA HIS A 61 15.39 -5.85 -10.13
C HIS A 61 16.21 -6.42 -11.30
N ALA A 62 15.54 -6.64 -12.39
CA ALA A 62 16.20 -7.21 -13.56
C ALA A 62 16.87 -6.16 -14.41
#